data_60da43686583497b180e0eb96bb3de78
#
_entry.id   60da43686583497b180e0eb96bb3de78
#
_cell.length_a   1.000
_cell.length_b   1.000
_cell.length_c   1.000
_cell.angle_alpha   90.00
_cell.angle_beta   90.00
_cell.angle_gamma   90.00
#
_symmetry.space_group_name_H-M   'P 1'
#
loop_
_entity.id
_entity.type
_entity.pdbx_description
1 polymer ?
#
loop_
_entity_poly.entity_id
_entity_poly.type
_entity_poly.pdbx_seq_one_letter_code
_entity_poly.pdbx_strand_id
1 'polypeptide(L)'
;MNKHSVASGLGLSSLLVVFVSLCMILLSVLSLTNANSNMKTAKNYQKSVNDYYNAFFEADKIYYDLVSLIDNNDQNELKKYLNLYKVDLSNNEISYKINIDNNKYLFVKINLDGEVKQYQLIEVADADYEKKGFDY
;
A
#
# COMPACT_ATOMS: atom_id res chain seq x y z
N MET A 1 -33.72 38.71 54.01
CA MET A 1 -33.35 38.62 52.57
C MET A 1 -31.99 37.92 52.47
N ASN A 2 -32.03 36.68 51.94
CA ASN A 2 -30.86 35.80 51.88
C ASN A 2 -29.84 36.25 50.81
N LYS A 3 -28.77 36.89 51.23
CA LYS A 3 -27.66 37.29 50.36
C LYS A 3 -26.78 36.09 49.89
N HIS A 4 -27.05 34.88 50.40
CA HIS A 4 -26.25 33.69 50.10
C HIS A 4 -26.65 32.97 48.78
N SER A 5 -27.85 33.18 48.25
CA SER A 5 -28.32 32.48 47.05
C SER A 5 -27.81 33.09 45.76
N VAL A 6 -27.41 34.36 45.70
CA VAL A 6 -26.94 35.04 44.49
C VAL A 6 -25.48 34.71 44.20
N ALA A 7 -24.64 34.60 45.26
CA ALA A 7 -23.24 34.27 45.11
C ALA A 7 -22.98 32.83 44.62
N SER A 8 -23.84 31.85 45.03
CA SER A 8 -23.73 30.47 44.57
C SER A 8 -24.12 30.32 43.10
N GLY A 9 -25.06 31.10 42.59
CA GLY A 9 -25.48 31.04 41.19
C GLY A 9 -24.46 31.56 40.22
N LEU A 10 -23.70 32.62 40.59
CA LEU A 10 -22.63 33.18 39.77
C LEU A 10 -21.40 32.27 39.66
N GLY A 11 -21.08 31.54 40.74
CA GLY A 11 -19.98 30.56 40.72
C GLY A 11 -20.26 29.35 39.85
N LEU A 12 -21.52 28.85 39.85
CA LEU A 12 -21.93 27.72 39.05
C LEU A 12 -21.93 28.02 37.55
N SER A 13 -22.39 29.20 37.14
CA SER A 13 -22.38 29.60 35.72
C SER A 13 -20.97 29.80 35.18
N SER A 14 -20.04 30.34 35.97
CA SER A 14 -18.65 30.49 35.62
C SER A 14 -17.96 29.13 35.46
N LEU A 15 -18.21 28.19 36.35
CA LEU A 15 -17.69 26.83 36.26
C LEU A 15 -18.17 26.10 34.99
N LEU A 16 -19.42 26.30 34.62
CA LEU A 16 -20.01 25.70 33.43
C LEU A 16 -19.36 26.27 32.15
N VAL A 17 -19.10 27.55 32.06
CA VAL A 17 -18.42 28.15 30.92
C VAL A 17 -17.00 27.62 30.76
N VAL A 18 -16.25 27.49 31.87
CA VAL A 18 -14.89 26.92 31.86
C VAL A 18 -14.95 25.46 31.38
N PHE A 19 -15.90 24.68 31.87
CA PHE A 19 -16.06 23.26 31.45
C PHE A 19 -16.36 23.15 29.95
N VAL A 20 -17.30 23.93 29.44
CA VAL A 20 -17.63 23.93 28.00
C VAL A 20 -16.42 24.34 27.16
N SER A 21 -15.65 25.37 27.61
CA SER A 21 -14.46 25.78 26.91
C SER A 21 -13.39 24.69 26.84
N LEU A 22 -13.20 23.95 27.94
CA LEU A 22 -12.29 22.78 27.96
C LEU A 22 -12.75 21.69 27.01
N CYS A 23 -14.04 21.38 26.99
CA CYS A 23 -14.60 20.40 26.05
C CYS A 23 -14.36 20.82 24.58
N MET A 24 -14.56 22.09 24.24
CA MET A 24 -14.31 22.59 22.89
C MET A 24 -12.83 22.48 22.48
N ILE A 25 -11.92 22.74 23.40
CA ILE A 25 -10.47 22.62 23.14
C ILE A 25 -10.13 21.14 22.89
N LEU A 26 -10.60 20.23 23.71
CA LEU A 26 -10.36 18.78 23.55
C LEU A 26 -10.91 18.26 22.24
N LEU A 27 -12.12 18.65 21.85
CA LEU A 27 -12.72 18.27 20.57
C LEU A 27 -11.93 18.83 19.39
N SER A 28 -11.42 20.04 19.48
CA SER A 28 -10.60 20.66 18.44
C SER A 28 -9.27 19.90 18.23
N VAL A 29 -8.60 19.53 19.31
CA VAL A 29 -7.35 18.75 19.27
C VAL A 29 -7.61 17.37 18.68
N LEU A 30 -8.68 16.70 19.11
CA LEU A 30 -9.05 15.38 18.59
C LEU A 30 -9.37 15.43 17.09
N SER A 31 -10.11 16.45 16.65
CA SER A 31 -10.43 16.66 15.24
C SER A 31 -9.17 16.87 14.39
N LEU A 32 -8.24 17.70 14.86
CA LEU A 32 -6.97 17.92 14.16
C LEU A 32 -6.12 16.66 14.06
N THR A 33 -6.06 15.87 15.15
CA THR A 33 -5.32 14.60 15.18
C THR A 33 -5.91 13.59 14.18
N ASN A 34 -7.24 13.48 14.15
CA ASN A 34 -7.93 12.61 13.20
C ASN A 34 -7.70 13.06 11.75
N ALA A 35 -7.76 14.36 11.48
CA ALA A 35 -7.50 14.90 10.15
C ALA A 35 -6.08 14.59 9.66
N ASN A 36 -5.07 14.76 10.50
CA ASN A 36 -3.68 14.43 10.19
C ASN A 36 -3.49 12.92 9.96
N SER A 37 -4.10 12.06 10.77
CA SER A 37 -4.06 10.62 10.61
C SER A 37 -4.70 10.19 9.28
N ASN A 38 -5.86 10.71 8.96
CA ASN A 38 -6.55 10.44 7.71
C ASN A 38 -5.74 10.90 6.49
N MET A 39 -5.11 12.07 6.57
CA MET A 39 -4.24 12.57 5.50
C MET A 39 -3.02 11.66 5.29
N LYS A 40 -2.39 11.18 6.36
CA LYS A 40 -1.27 10.23 6.27
C LYS A 40 -1.72 8.90 5.63
N THR A 41 -2.87 8.39 6.05
CA THR A 41 -3.43 7.16 5.49
C THR A 41 -3.75 7.33 4.00
N ALA A 42 -4.36 8.45 3.61
CA ALA A 42 -4.66 8.73 2.20
C ALA A 42 -3.39 8.82 1.34
N LYS A 43 -2.32 9.46 1.84
CA LYS A 43 -1.03 9.52 1.14
C LYS A 43 -0.38 8.14 0.99
N ASN A 44 -0.43 7.32 2.02
CA ASN A 44 0.11 5.96 1.96
C ASN A 44 -0.67 5.10 0.97
N TYR A 45 -2.00 5.22 0.96
CA TYR A 45 -2.85 4.55 -0.01
C TYR A 45 -2.53 5.00 -1.45
N GLN A 46 -2.45 6.30 -1.68
CA GLN A 46 -2.10 6.85 -2.99
C GLN A 46 -0.74 6.34 -3.47
N LYS A 47 0.26 6.30 -2.59
CA LYS A 47 1.58 5.75 -2.91
C LYS A 47 1.48 4.27 -3.29
N SER A 48 0.80 3.46 -2.49
CA SER A 48 0.64 2.02 -2.76
C SER A 48 -0.06 1.75 -4.10
N VAL A 49 -1.10 2.51 -4.41
CA VAL A 49 -1.81 2.43 -5.70
C VAL A 49 -0.87 2.80 -6.86
N ASN A 50 -0.10 3.87 -6.70
CA ASN A 50 0.84 4.31 -7.73
C ASN A 50 1.96 3.29 -7.98
N ASP A 51 2.53 2.74 -6.91
CA ASP A 51 3.57 1.72 -6.99
C ASP A 51 3.04 0.44 -7.66
N TYR A 52 1.79 0.05 -7.37
CA TYR A 52 1.11 -1.05 -8.04
C TYR A 52 0.96 -0.81 -9.55
N TYR A 53 0.43 0.35 -9.94
CA TYR A 53 0.24 0.67 -11.35
C TYR A 53 1.56 0.79 -12.11
N ASN A 54 2.60 1.31 -11.49
CA ASN A 54 3.93 1.35 -12.10
C ASN A 54 4.48 -0.05 -12.36
N ALA A 55 4.35 -0.95 -11.39
CA ALA A 55 4.77 -2.35 -11.55
C ALA A 55 3.95 -3.07 -12.64
N PHE A 56 2.65 -2.79 -12.72
CA PHE A 56 1.78 -3.32 -13.75
C PHE A 56 2.21 -2.84 -15.15
N PHE A 57 2.47 -1.54 -15.28
CA PHE A 57 2.95 -0.94 -16.53
C PHE A 57 4.30 -1.51 -16.98
N GLU A 58 5.21 -1.73 -16.03
CA GLU A 58 6.51 -2.35 -16.30
C GLU A 58 6.34 -3.82 -16.73
N ALA A 59 5.43 -4.56 -16.09
CA ALA A 59 5.10 -5.92 -16.46
C ALA A 59 4.57 -6.02 -17.89
N ASP A 60 3.63 -5.16 -18.24
CA ASP A 60 3.05 -5.12 -19.58
C ASP A 60 4.10 -4.75 -20.64
N LYS A 61 4.97 -3.80 -20.34
CA LYS A 61 6.06 -3.43 -21.25
C LYS A 61 6.96 -4.62 -21.53
N ILE A 62 7.41 -5.32 -20.49
CA ILE A 62 8.24 -6.53 -20.64
C ILE A 62 7.49 -7.59 -21.44
N TYR A 63 6.20 -7.77 -21.18
CA TYR A 63 5.37 -8.71 -21.93
C TYR A 63 5.35 -8.39 -23.43
N TYR A 64 5.04 -7.16 -23.81
CA TYR A 64 4.98 -6.76 -25.22
C TYR A 64 6.34 -6.85 -25.93
N ASP A 65 7.40 -6.49 -25.23
CA ASP A 65 8.77 -6.61 -25.76
C ASP A 65 9.13 -8.08 -25.99
N LEU A 66 8.79 -8.97 -25.04
CA LEU A 66 9.02 -10.42 -25.17
C LEU A 66 8.21 -11.02 -26.32
N VAL A 67 6.94 -10.72 -26.45
CA VAL A 67 6.08 -11.21 -27.54
C VAL A 67 6.63 -10.76 -28.88
N SER A 68 7.06 -9.50 -29.00
CA SER A 68 7.66 -8.98 -30.22
C SER A 68 8.96 -9.71 -30.61
N LEU A 69 9.80 -10.06 -29.63
CA LEU A 69 11.03 -10.82 -29.87
C LEU A 69 10.77 -12.29 -30.25
N ILE A 70 9.71 -12.89 -29.69
CA ILE A 70 9.27 -14.24 -30.03
C ILE A 70 8.75 -14.27 -31.47
N ASP A 71 7.88 -13.33 -31.85
CA ASP A 71 7.28 -13.24 -33.17
C ASP A 71 8.33 -12.99 -34.27
N ASN A 72 9.34 -12.20 -33.98
CA ASN A 72 10.46 -11.93 -34.91
C ASN A 72 11.47 -13.06 -34.99
N ASN A 73 11.33 -14.11 -34.17
CA ASN A 73 12.23 -15.27 -34.12
C ASN A 73 13.71 -14.93 -33.91
N ASP A 74 14.00 -13.81 -33.27
CA ASP A 74 15.36 -13.35 -32.97
C ASP A 74 15.86 -13.91 -31.64
N GLN A 75 16.37 -15.13 -31.71
CA GLN A 75 16.84 -15.87 -30.54
C GLN A 75 18.04 -15.19 -29.83
N ASN A 76 18.84 -14.42 -30.54
CA ASN A 76 20.00 -13.76 -29.94
C ASN A 76 19.57 -12.54 -29.09
N GLU A 77 18.68 -11.73 -29.63
CA GLU A 77 18.11 -10.60 -28.90
C GLU A 77 17.24 -11.08 -27.73
N LEU A 78 16.47 -12.15 -27.91
CA LEU A 78 15.68 -12.75 -26.84
C LEU A 78 16.56 -13.19 -25.67
N LYS A 79 17.66 -13.90 -25.92
CA LYS A 79 18.60 -14.31 -24.85
C LYS A 79 19.22 -13.11 -24.13
N LYS A 80 19.57 -12.06 -24.85
CA LYS A 80 20.11 -10.83 -24.28
C LYS A 80 19.08 -10.14 -23.39
N TYR A 81 17.83 -10.07 -23.83
CA TYR A 81 16.72 -9.49 -23.09
C TYR A 81 16.42 -10.26 -21.81
N LEU A 82 16.37 -11.61 -21.87
CA LEU A 82 16.16 -12.48 -20.71
C LEU A 82 17.23 -12.26 -19.63
N ASN A 83 18.50 -12.13 -20.04
CA ASN A 83 19.58 -11.84 -19.10
C ASN A 83 19.50 -10.45 -18.47
N LEU A 84 19.07 -9.45 -19.24
CA LEU A 84 18.96 -8.08 -18.76
C LEU A 84 17.91 -7.91 -17.67
N TYR A 85 16.76 -8.55 -17.84
CA TYR A 85 15.62 -8.46 -16.92
C TYR A 85 15.58 -9.60 -15.90
N LYS A 86 16.61 -10.47 -15.84
CA LYS A 86 16.67 -11.64 -14.95
C LYS A 86 15.43 -12.52 -15.07
N VAL A 87 15.04 -12.76 -16.29
CA VAL A 87 13.86 -13.54 -16.63
C VAL A 87 14.26 -15.02 -16.68
N ASP A 88 13.54 -15.87 -15.94
CA ASP A 88 13.79 -17.30 -15.94
C ASP A 88 13.10 -17.99 -17.12
N LEU A 89 13.87 -18.74 -17.90
CA LEU A 89 13.36 -19.61 -18.96
C LEU A 89 13.45 -21.06 -18.48
N SER A 90 12.32 -21.69 -18.23
CA SER A 90 12.23 -23.08 -17.81
C SER A 90 11.04 -23.76 -18.48
N ASN A 91 11.26 -24.97 -19.03
CA ASN A 91 10.20 -25.79 -19.62
C ASN A 91 9.34 -25.10 -20.71
N ASN A 92 9.92 -24.32 -21.59
CA ASN A 92 9.21 -23.51 -22.60
C ASN A 92 8.32 -22.41 -22.02
N GLU A 93 8.54 -22.03 -20.77
CA GLU A 93 7.82 -20.97 -20.09
C GLU A 93 8.80 -19.88 -19.63
N ILE A 94 8.41 -18.65 -19.81
CA ILE A 94 9.15 -17.46 -19.40
C ILE A 94 8.46 -16.92 -18.15
N SER A 95 9.23 -16.72 -17.07
CA SER A 95 8.68 -16.14 -15.85
C SER A 95 9.54 -14.97 -15.35
N TYR A 96 8.90 -13.92 -14.88
CA TYR A 96 9.55 -12.75 -14.31
C TYR A 96 8.78 -12.17 -13.13
N LYS A 97 9.49 -11.40 -12.31
CA LYS A 97 8.97 -10.77 -11.10
C LYS A 97 9.26 -9.28 -11.12
N ILE A 98 8.27 -8.47 -10.79
CA ILE A 98 8.40 -7.04 -10.62
C ILE A 98 8.04 -6.67 -9.19
N ASN A 99 8.98 -6.07 -8.47
CA ASN A 99 8.75 -5.67 -7.10
C ASN A 99 7.85 -4.43 -7.06
N ILE A 100 6.83 -4.47 -6.20
CA ILE A 100 5.93 -3.34 -5.93
C ILE A 100 6.42 -2.62 -4.67
N ASP A 101 6.69 -3.39 -3.63
CA ASP A 101 7.29 -2.93 -2.38
C ASP A 101 8.14 -4.05 -1.74
N ASN A 102 8.58 -3.88 -0.50
CA ASN A 102 9.44 -4.85 0.18
C ASN A 102 8.81 -6.24 0.33
N ASN A 103 7.48 -6.32 0.36
CA ASN A 103 6.75 -7.55 0.66
C ASN A 103 5.82 -7.99 -0.46
N LYS A 104 5.73 -7.22 -1.57
CA LYS A 104 4.79 -7.49 -2.67
C LYS A 104 5.52 -7.45 -3.99
N TYR A 105 5.25 -8.45 -4.81
CA TYR A 105 5.72 -8.48 -6.19
C TYR A 105 4.64 -9.02 -7.13
N LEU A 106 4.70 -8.56 -8.35
CA LEU A 106 3.90 -9.08 -9.45
C LEU A 106 4.67 -10.21 -10.11
N PHE A 107 4.06 -11.38 -10.19
CA PHE A 107 4.60 -12.55 -10.86
C PHE A 107 3.87 -12.77 -12.17
N VAL A 108 4.62 -12.84 -13.26
CA VAL A 108 4.09 -13.08 -14.59
C VAL A 108 4.75 -14.30 -15.18
N LYS A 109 3.93 -15.19 -15.79
CA LYS A 109 4.37 -16.39 -16.47
C LYS A 109 3.70 -16.47 -17.83
N ILE A 110 4.49 -16.58 -18.88
CA ILE A 110 4.04 -16.68 -20.27
C ILE A 110 4.65 -17.91 -20.94
N ASN A 111 3.93 -18.44 -21.91
CA ASN A 111 4.45 -19.50 -22.77
C ASN A 111 5.26 -18.89 -23.95
N LEU A 112 6.13 -19.68 -24.58
CA LEU A 112 6.85 -19.26 -25.79
C LEU A 112 5.92 -19.00 -27.00
N ASP A 113 4.65 -19.37 -26.90
CA ASP A 113 3.62 -19.00 -27.89
C ASP A 113 3.03 -17.60 -27.65
N GLY A 114 3.54 -16.86 -26.64
CA GLY A 114 3.03 -15.53 -26.24
C GLY A 114 1.77 -15.57 -25.36
N GLU A 115 1.28 -16.73 -24.97
CA GLU A 115 0.08 -16.87 -24.15
C GLU A 115 0.42 -16.68 -22.66
N VAL A 116 -0.32 -15.79 -21.98
CA VAL A 116 -0.17 -15.54 -20.53
C VAL A 116 -0.78 -16.72 -19.77
N LYS A 117 0.04 -17.46 -19.04
CA LYS A 117 -0.41 -18.57 -18.20
C LYS A 117 -0.71 -18.16 -16.76
N GLN A 118 0.01 -17.18 -16.26
CA GLN A 118 -0.16 -16.71 -14.88
C GLN A 118 0.17 -15.22 -14.79
N TYR A 119 -0.70 -14.50 -14.12
CA TYR A 119 -0.52 -13.08 -13.81
C TYR A 119 -1.04 -12.88 -12.39
N GLN A 120 -0.15 -12.83 -11.41
CA GLN A 120 -0.55 -12.89 -10.01
C GLN A 120 0.25 -11.91 -9.14
N LEU A 121 -0.47 -11.19 -8.29
CA LEU A 121 0.12 -10.45 -7.20
C LEU A 121 0.46 -11.43 -6.06
N ILE A 122 1.72 -11.44 -5.65
CA ILE A 122 2.18 -12.28 -4.55
C ILE A 122 2.63 -11.37 -3.41
N GLU A 123 2.08 -11.62 -2.23
CA GLU A 123 2.49 -10.99 -0.98
C GLU A 123 3.34 -11.98 -0.20
N VAL A 124 4.57 -11.59 0.09
CA VAL A 124 5.47 -12.38 0.94
C VAL A 124 5.08 -12.06 2.37
N ALA A 125 4.47 -13.03 3.06
CA ALA A 125 4.21 -12.90 4.49
C ALA A 125 5.55 -12.72 5.21
N ASP A 126 5.66 -11.67 6.03
CA ASP A 126 6.81 -11.49 6.89
C ASP A 126 6.95 -12.73 7.79
N ALA A 127 8.04 -13.45 7.65
CA ALA A 127 8.34 -14.64 8.46
C ALA A 127 8.45 -14.33 9.97
N ASP A 128 8.35 -13.06 10.37
CA ASP A 128 8.40 -12.59 11.75
C ASP A 128 7.06 -12.71 12.51
N TYR A 129 5.94 -12.91 11.81
CA TYR A 129 4.65 -13.10 12.48
C TYR A 129 4.47 -14.51 13.05
N GLU A 130 5.17 -15.52 12.54
CA GLU A 130 5.10 -16.88 13.05
C GLU A 130 5.82 -17.09 14.39
N LYS A 131 6.70 -16.17 14.83
CA LYS A 131 7.45 -16.29 16.09
C LYS A 131 6.75 -15.68 17.32
N LYS A 132 5.64 -14.97 17.14
CA LYS A 132 4.76 -14.58 18.24
C LYS A 132 3.61 -15.58 18.38
N GLY A 133 3.97 -16.85 18.57
CA GLY A 133 3.04 -17.83 19.09
C GLY A 133 2.48 -17.32 20.41
N PHE A 134 1.20 -17.29 20.51
CA PHE A 134 0.45 -17.04 21.74
C PHE A 134 0.83 -18.17 22.72
N ASP A 135 1.73 -17.91 23.65
CA ASP A 135 1.86 -18.68 24.87
C ASP A 135 0.65 -18.34 25.75
N TYR A 136 -0.28 -19.28 25.83
CA TYR A 136 -1.36 -19.29 26.83
C TYR A 136 -0.89 -20.03 28.10
#